data_bd5a889f1e741c28006c382fa2b0cb7f
#
_entry.id   bd5a889f1e741c28006c382fa2b0cb7f
#
_cell.length_a   1.000
_cell.length_b   1.000
_cell.length_c   1.000
_cell.angle_alpha   90.00
_cell.angle_beta   90.00
_cell.angle_gamma   90.00
#
_symmetry.space_group_name_H-M   'P 1'
#
loop_
_entity.id
_entity.type
_entity.pdbx_description
1 polymer ?
#
loop_
_entity_poly.entity_id
_entity_poly.type
_entity_poly.pdbx_seq_one_letter_code
_entity_poly.pdbx_strand_id
1 'polypeptide(L)'
;MNGQITDLDFFFNPKSIAIIGASDTFKFGYTMTNYLLNSNFKTYPVNINKDMIFGHKVFKNINDIQQDIELAIIVVRNEYVLQIVKDSVKKGVKGIIIETAGFAETGIEKFIKIQEEIEEIAKNSNVRIIGPNCVGITNFNNKFTTSEINFDQSIEGGTISIIAQSGVLGNIFVEWSTSQKIGFSKTITLGNKVDVDEIDMLEYLERDTSTNVITIYLEGVKRGPKLIETFRKLTKPVLILKNGRSEIGSRAIKSHTGSIAGDDKIYDTIFKQYSGIYRVNNFYEMFNIAQVFATQPLPKGKNIAIITSSGSLGILACDEIERLGLELAVLNETTIQEMKSFSPNWTSLKNPVDLGPSLFMTFNKSLSAILNDENVDALLHIFAVPQNPLETFSIPITPHLREMRNLSNKLKKPIITCVFGSRWVLEYFLKHSHKYKIPIMTQISHAIKAFKFMYDFSKSNKNLNKNLEI
;
A
#
# COMPACT_ATOMS: atom_id res chain seq x y z
N MET A 1 -7.13 -32.97 10.73
CA MET A 1 -6.78 -31.64 10.22
C MET A 1 -5.27 -31.61 10.10
N ASN A 2 -4.74 -31.77 8.89
CA ASN A 2 -3.30 -31.65 8.67
C ASN A 2 -2.93 -30.19 8.94
N GLY A 3 -1.96 -29.95 9.82
CA GLY A 3 -1.55 -28.61 10.20
C GLY A 3 -0.92 -27.90 9.00
N GLN A 4 -1.72 -27.15 8.25
CA GLN A 4 -1.21 -26.26 7.20
C GLN A 4 -0.18 -25.32 7.80
N ILE A 5 0.89 -25.07 7.05
CA ILE A 5 1.91 -24.06 7.41
C ILE A 5 1.22 -22.70 7.52
N THR A 6 1.15 -22.15 8.73
CA THR A 6 0.54 -20.85 9.01
C THR A 6 1.54 -19.70 8.88
N ASP A 7 2.82 -20.00 9.00
CA ASP A 7 3.89 -19.01 8.76
C ASP A 7 4.21 -18.96 7.26
N LEU A 8 3.99 -17.79 6.66
CA LEU A 8 4.22 -17.51 5.24
C LEU A 8 5.51 -16.73 4.98
N ASP A 9 6.35 -16.58 5.98
CA ASP A 9 7.57 -15.75 5.88
C ASP A 9 8.56 -16.26 4.83
N PHE A 10 8.57 -17.57 4.57
CA PHE A 10 9.40 -18.17 3.51
C PHE A 10 9.08 -17.65 2.10
N PHE A 11 7.91 -17.09 1.87
CA PHE A 11 7.62 -16.41 0.61
C PHE A 11 8.45 -15.11 0.48
N PHE A 12 8.65 -14.38 1.57
CA PHE A 12 9.30 -13.08 1.59
C PHE A 12 10.77 -13.10 1.97
N ASN A 13 11.21 -14.15 2.67
CA ASN A 13 12.57 -14.36 3.16
C ASN A 13 13.07 -15.79 2.85
N PRO A 14 13.01 -16.23 1.56
CA PRO A 14 13.37 -17.61 1.22
C PRO A 14 14.87 -17.86 1.39
N LYS A 15 15.22 -19.02 1.97
CA LYS A 15 16.62 -19.46 2.13
C LYS A 15 17.22 -20.03 0.84
N SER A 16 16.37 -20.55 -0.04
CA SER A 16 16.77 -21.14 -1.32
C SER A 16 15.59 -21.11 -2.30
N ILE A 17 15.88 -20.85 -3.57
CA ILE A 17 14.88 -20.59 -4.61
C ILE A 17 15.19 -21.46 -5.83
N ALA A 18 14.16 -22.10 -6.41
CA ALA A 18 14.25 -22.68 -7.75
C ALA A 18 13.37 -21.87 -8.71
N ILE A 19 13.92 -21.41 -9.84
CA ILE A 19 13.17 -20.75 -10.91
C ILE A 19 12.94 -21.75 -12.03
N ILE A 20 11.72 -22.26 -12.14
CA ILE A 20 11.35 -23.24 -13.16
C ILE A 20 10.81 -22.53 -14.39
N GLY A 21 11.53 -22.65 -15.51
CA GLY A 21 11.33 -21.84 -16.70
C GLY A 21 12.27 -20.65 -16.80
N ALA A 22 13.33 -20.63 -15.99
CA ALA A 22 14.38 -19.61 -16.03
C ALA A 22 14.87 -19.34 -17.45
N SER A 23 15.11 -18.08 -17.81
CA SER A 23 15.47 -17.70 -19.19
C SER A 23 16.37 -16.47 -19.24
N ASP A 24 17.35 -16.51 -20.15
CA ASP A 24 18.17 -15.38 -20.60
C ASP A 24 17.67 -14.76 -21.92
N THR A 25 16.52 -15.20 -22.41
CA THR A 25 15.85 -14.62 -23.58
C THR A 25 14.78 -13.63 -23.10
N PHE A 26 14.71 -12.45 -23.72
CA PHE A 26 13.75 -11.41 -23.36
C PHE A 26 12.31 -11.90 -23.54
N LYS A 27 11.69 -12.29 -22.44
CA LYS A 27 10.30 -12.73 -22.31
C LYS A 27 9.91 -12.60 -20.84
N PHE A 28 8.64 -12.87 -20.50
CA PHE A 28 8.17 -12.88 -19.13
C PHE A 28 9.07 -13.78 -18.24
N GLY A 29 9.48 -13.28 -17.07
CA GLY A 29 10.43 -13.92 -16.17
C GLY A 29 11.92 -13.64 -16.45
N TYR A 30 12.27 -12.94 -17.55
CA TYR A 30 13.66 -12.57 -17.85
C TYR A 30 14.27 -11.67 -16.75
N THR A 31 13.60 -10.57 -16.44
CA THR A 31 14.06 -9.57 -15.46
C THR A 31 14.25 -10.21 -14.10
N MET A 32 13.25 -10.96 -13.62
CA MET A 32 13.32 -11.71 -12.35
C MET A 32 14.46 -12.71 -12.35
N THR A 33 14.62 -13.52 -13.41
CA THR A 33 15.70 -14.53 -13.51
C THR A 33 17.07 -13.87 -13.42
N ASN A 34 17.28 -12.81 -14.22
CA ASN A 34 18.53 -12.05 -14.21
C ASN A 34 18.82 -11.44 -12.84
N TYR A 35 17.81 -10.82 -12.24
CA TYR A 35 17.95 -10.20 -10.92
C TYR A 35 18.30 -11.21 -9.84
N LEU A 36 17.53 -12.29 -9.70
CA LEU A 36 17.72 -13.27 -8.64
C LEU A 36 19.03 -14.06 -8.77
N LEU A 37 19.46 -14.40 -9.99
CA LEU A 37 20.74 -15.09 -10.21
C LEU A 37 21.96 -14.21 -9.93
N ASN A 38 21.84 -12.88 -10.09
CA ASN A 38 22.93 -11.92 -9.81
C ASN A 38 22.80 -11.27 -8.42
N SER A 39 21.83 -11.68 -7.61
CA SER A 39 21.63 -11.20 -6.25
C SER A 39 22.29 -12.10 -5.21
N ASN A 40 22.18 -11.73 -3.93
CA ASN A 40 22.67 -12.54 -2.80
C ASN A 40 21.72 -13.73 -2.45
N PHE A 41 20.62 -13.91 -3.18
CA PHE A 41 19.68 -15.00 -2.93
C PHE A 41 20.19 -16.30 -3.54
N LYS A 42 20.16 -17.37 -2.75
CA LYS A 42 20.58 -18.70 -3.20
C LYS A 42 19.60 -19.26 -4.22
N THR A 43 19.88 -19.03 -5.50
CA THR A 43 18.94 -19.27 -6.61
C THR A 43 19.46 -20.35 -7.57
N TYR A 44 18.59 -21.27 -7.96
CA TYR A 44 18.86 -22.38 -8.85
C TYR A 44 17.97 -22.29 -10.10
N PRO A 45 18.53 -22.05 -11.29
CA PRO A 45 17.76 -22.00 -12.53
C PRO A 45 17.43 -23.43 -13.01
N VAL A 46 16.17 -23.64 -13.40
CA VAL A 46 15.68 -24.91 -13.97
C VAL A 46 15.11 -24.65 -15.36
N ASN A 47 15.66 -25.34 -16.38
CA ASN A 47 15.18 -25.26 -17.76
C ASN A 47 15.59 -26.50 -18.55
N ILE A 48 14.64 -27.16 -19.24
CA ILE A 48 14.87 -28.39 -19.98
C ILE A 48 15.74 -28.19 -21.24
N ASN A 49 15.77 -26.97 -21.81
CA ASN A 49 16.38 -26.67 -23.11
C ASN A 49 17.76 -25.99 -23.01
N LYS A 50 18.20 -25.59 -21.81
CA LYS A 50 19.45 -24.82 -21.61
C LYS A 50 20.34 -25.49 -20.58
N ASP A 51 21.66 -25.39 -20.76
CA ASP A 51 22.65 -25.86 -19.81
C ASP A 51 23.25 -24.74 -18.97
N MET A 52 23.21 -23.51 -19.51
CA MET A 52 23.69 -22.30 -18.84
C MET A 52 22.69 -21.15 -19.06
N ILE A 53 22.48 -20.33 -18.04
CA ILE A 53 21.69 -19.09 -18.06
C ILE A 53 22.43 -18.03 -17.25
N PHE A 54 22.75 -16.86 -17.82
CA PHE A 54 23.52 -15.79 -17.18
C PHE A 54 24.81 -16.27 -16.50
N GLY A 55 25.50 -17.27 -17.07
CA GLY A 55 26.71 -17.85 -16.50
C GLY A 55 26.49 -18.87 -15.37
N HIS A 56 25.25 -19.18 -15.02
CA HIS A 56 24.89 -20.17 -13.99
C HIS A 56 24.53 -21.51 -14.61
N LYS A 57 24.96 -22.61 -13.98
CA LYS A 57 24.59 -23.98 -14.38
C LYS A 57 23.08 -24.17 -14.19
N VAL A 58 22.42 -24.76 -15.19
CA VAL A 58 20.97 -25.01 -15.22
C VAL A 58 20.68 -26.47 -14.92
N PHE A 59 19.64 -26.73 -14.13
CA PHE A 59 19.11 -28.06 -13.86
C PHE A 59 17.97 -28.38 -14.83
N LYS A 60 17.80 -29.66 -15.17
CA LYS A 60 16.72 -30.06 -16.09
C LYS A 60 15.38 -30.26 -15.35
N ASN A 61 15.43 -30.66 -14.09
CA ASN A 61 14.29 -30.82 -13.21
C ASN A 61 14.66 -30.28 -11.81
N ILE A 62 13.67 -29.80 -11.04
CA ILE A 62 13.89 -29.37 -9.65
C ILE A 62 14.45 -30.51 -8.76
N ASN A 63 14.10 -31.75 -9.06
CA ASN A 63 14.57 -32.90 -8.32
C ASN A 63 16.06 -33.22 -8.58
N ASP A 64 16.69 -32.68 -9.64
CA ASP A 64 18.12 -32.82 -9.90
C ASP A 64 18.99 -31.96 -8.99
N ILE A 65 18.38 -30.96 -8.32
CA ILE A 65 19.05 -30.07 -7.35
C ILE A 65 19.26 -30.89 -6.06
N GLN A 66 20.53 -31.05 -5.64
CA GLN A 66 20.85 -31.82 -4.43
C GLN A 66 20.47 -31.08 -3.14
N GLN A 67 20.48 -29.74 -3.17
CA GLN A 67 20.18 -28.89 -2.04
C GLN A 67 18.67 -28.82 -1.76
N ASP A 68 18.30 -28.54 -0.53
CA ASP A 68 16.92 -28.25 -0.16
C ASP A 68 16.46 -26.93 -0.81
N ILE A 69 15.27 -26.94 -1.37
CA ILE A 69 14.62 -25.77 -1.97
C ILE A 69 13.43 -25.37 -1.11
N GLU A 70 13.40 -24.14 -0.67
CA GLU A 70 12.31 -23.61 0.16
C GLU A 70 11.19 -23.04 -0.68
N LEU A 71 11.52 -22.32 -1.77
CA LEU A 71 10.57 -21.64 -2.65
C LEU A 71 10.79 -22.04 -4.12
N ALA A 72 9.72 -22.46 -4.79
CA ALA A 72 9.70 -22.70 -6.23
C ALA A 72 8.90 -21.61 -6.95
N ILE A 73 9.48 -21.01 -7.99
CA ILE A 73 8.83 -20.00 -8.84
C ILE A 73 8.61 -20.62 -10.22
N ILE A 74 7.37 -20.67 -10.69
CA ILE A 74 6.99 -21.37 -11.93
C ILE A 74 6.61 -20.36 -13.01
N VAL A 75 7.38 -20.33 -14.11
CA VAL A 75 7.24 -19.41 -15.24
C VAL A 75 7.33 -20.20 -16.56
N VAL A 76 6.49 -21.21 -16.74
CA VAL A 76 6.43 -22.07 -17.90
C VAL A 76 5.04 -21.99 -18.55
N ARG A 77 4.84 -22.64 -19.70
CA ARG A 77 3.50 -22.75 -20.29
C ARG A 77 2.57 -23.53 -19.36
N ASN A 78 1.30 -23.12 -19.27
CA ASN A 78 0.29 -23.68 -18.37
C ASN A 78 0.13 -25.20 -18.46
N GLU A 79 0.34 -25.80 -19.63
CA GLU A 79 0.27 -27.24 -19.84
C GLU A 79 1.26 -28.07 -18.99
N TYR A 80 2.40 -27.47 -18.62
CA TYR A 80 3.45 -28.15 -17.84
C TYR A 80 3.36 -27.87 -16.33
N VAL A 81 2.55 -26.90 -15.91
CA VAL A 81 2.55 -26.41 -14.52
C VAL A 81 2.14 -27.51 -13.55
N LEU A 82 1.10 -28.30 -13.85
CA LEU A 82 0.62 -29.35 -12.95
C LEU A 82 1.72 -30.37 -12.60
N GLN A 83 2.48 -30.84 -13.61
CA GLN A 83 3.57 -31.78 -13.38
C GLN A 83 4.68 -31.16 -12.53
N ILE A 84 5.00 -29.88 -12.80
CA ILE A 84 6.03 -29.14 -12.04
C ILE A 84 5.58 -28.91 -10.59
N VAL A 85 4.31 -28.66 -10.33
CA VAL A 85 3.77 -28.59 -8.98
C VAL A 85 3.95 -29.92 -8.26
N LYS A 86 3.61 -31.05 -8.90
CA LYS A 86 3.83 -32.41 -8.35
C LYS A 86 5.32 -32.67 -8.05
N ASP A 87 6.21 -32.29 -8.96
CA ASP A 87 7.67 -32.43 -8.78
C ASP A 87 8.19 -31.55 -7.62
N SER A 88 7.65 -30.33 -7.48
CA SER A 88 8.01 -29.41 -6.40
C SER A 88 7.54 -29.93 -5.03
N VAL A 89 6.33 -30.48 -4.96
CA VAL A 89 5.84 -31.16 -3.74
C VAL A 89 6.73 -32.34 -3.36
N LYS A 90 7.12 -33.18 -4.34
CA LYS A 90 8.05 -34.29 -4.14
C LYS A 90 9.41 -33.81 -3.65
N LYS A 91 9.89 -32.68 -4.14
CA LYS A 91 11.15 -32.05 -3.69
C LYS A 91 11.06 -31.54 -2.23
N GLY A 92 9.86 -31.35 -1.69
CA GLY A 92 9.65 -30.89 -0.32
C GLY A 92 9.76 -29.37 -0.16
N VAL A 93 9.43 -28.59 -1.20
CA VAL A 93 9.38 -27.12 -1.09
C VAL A 93 8.30 -26.69 -0.10
N LYS A 94 8.48 -25.57 0.59
CA LYS A 94 7.46 -25.00 1.48
C LYS A 94 6.44 -24.15 0.72
N GLY A 95 6.90 -23.45 -0.32
CA GLY A 95 6.07 -22.55 -1.11
C GLY A 95 6.28 -22.68 -2.60
N ILE A 96 5.20 -22.39 -3.34
CA ILE A 96 5.21 -22.31 -4.80
C ILE A 96 4.54 -20.99 -5.19
N ILE A 97 5.17 -20.25 -6.10
CA ILE A 97 4.56 -19.09 -6.77
C ILE A 97 4.36 -19.48 -8.24
N ILE A 98 3.11 -19.47 -8.70
CA ILE A 98 2.78 -19.78 -10.09
C ILE A 98 2.42 -18.48 -10.79
N GLU A 99 3.37 -17.89 -11.54
CA GLU A 99 3.14 -16.67 -12.28
C GLU A 99 2.42 -16.93 -13.62
N THR A 100 2.53 -18.13 -14.13
CA THR A 100 1.88 -18.57 -15.37
C THR A 100 0.38 -18.30 -15.34
N ALA A 101 -0.12 -17.64 -16.38
CA ALA A 101 -1.54 -17.45 -16.68
C ALA A 101 -2.08 -18.53 -17.62
N GLY A 102 -3.40 -18.51 -17.89
CA GLY A 102 -4.06 -19.42 -18.82
C GLY A 102 -4.72 -20.61 -18.16
N PHE A 103 -5.36 -20.41 -17.01
CA PHE A 103 -6.09 -21.43 -16.24
C PHE A 103 -7.61 -21.15 -16.25
N ALA A 104 -8.26 -21.15 -15.10
CA ALA A 104 -9.71 -21.01 -14.98
C ALA A 104 -10.23 -19.66 -15.53
N GLU A 105 -9.43 -18.60 -15.50
CA GLU A 105 -9.78 -17.29 -16.06
C GLU A 105 -10.01 -17.30 -17.56
N THR A 106 -9.52 -18.33 -18.28
CA THR A 106 -9.77 -18.49 -19.73
C THR A 106 -11.14 -19.06 -20.05
N GLY A 107 -11.82 -19.71 -19.09
CA GLY A 107 -13.04 -20.43 -19.29
C GLY A 107 -12.89 -21.78 -20.04
N ILE A 108 -11.66 -22.20 -20.37
CA ILE A 108 -11.38 -23.45 -21.08
C ILE A 108 -11.39 -24.61 -20.09
N GLU A 109 -12.30 -25.58 -20.27
CA GLU A 109 -12.56 -26.67 -19.33
C GLU A 109 -11.30 -27.47 -18.95
N LYS A 110 -10.41 -27.74 -19.91
CA LYS A 110 -9.12 -28.41 -19.68
C LYS A 110 -8.28 -27.67 -18.64
N PHE A 111 -8.20 -26.35 -18.72
CA PHE A 111 -7.37 -25.55 -17.83
C PHE A 111 -8.04 -25.26 -16.49
N ILE A 112 -9.39 -25.25 -16.46
CA ILE A 112 -10.15 -25.25 -15.20
C ILE A 112 -9.81 -26.51 -14.39
N LYS A 113 -9.88 -27.69 -15.01
CA LYS A 113 -9.54 -28.97 -14.35
C LYS A 113 -8.10 -29.01 -13.84
N ILE A 114 -7.14 -28.49 -14.61
CA ILE A 114 -5.73 -28.39 -14.16
C ILE A 114 -5.64 -27.52 -12.90
N GLN A 115 -6.33 -26.38 -12.86
CA GLN A 115 -6.35 -25.52 -11.68
C GLN A 115 -6.99 -26.21 -10.47
N GLU A 116 -8.08 -26.94 -10.65
CA GLU A 116 -8.74 -27.72 -9.61
C GLU A 116 -7.80 -28.81 -9.05
N GLU A 117 -7.05 -29.51 -9.90
CA GLU A 117 -6.04 -30.48 -9.46
C GLU A 117 -4.92 -29.79 -8.64
N ILE A 118 -4.47 -28.61 -9.03
CA ILE A 118 -3.46 -27.83 -8.27
C ILE A 118 -4.03 -27.43 -6.90
N GLU A 119 -5.29 -26.98 -6.85
CA GLU A 119 -5.99 -26.66 -5.59
C GLU A 119 -6.10 -27.89 -4.67
N GLU A 120 -6.39 -29.07 -5.22
CA GLU A 120 -6.44 -30.33 -4.47
C GLU A 120 -5.07 -30.72 -3.92
N ILE A 121 -3.99 -30.57 -4.73
CA ILE A 121 -2.62 -30.80 -4.27
C ILE A 121 -2.27 -29.87 -3.10
N ALA A 122 -2.60 -28.58 -3.18
CA ALA A 122 -2.36 -27.64 -2.09
C ALA A 122 -3.10 -28.02 -0.81
N LYS A 123 -4.35 -28.51 -0.91
CA LYS A 123 -5.15 -28.99 0.23
C LYS A 123 -4.58 -30.26 0.88
N ASN A 124 -4.00 -31.15 0.07
CA ASN A 124 -3.56 -32.48 0.50
C ASN A 124 -2.06 -32.55 0.81
N SER A 125 -1.31 -31.47 0.65
CA SER A 125 0.13 -31.38 0.94
C SER A 125 0.43 -30.29 1.97
N ASN A 126 1.68 -30.22 2.44
CA ASN A 126 2.14 -29.14 3.32
C ASN A 126 2.71 -27.94 2.53
N VAL A 127 2.50 -27.87 1.22
CA VAL A 127 3.01 -26.78 0.38
C VAL A 127 1.96 -25.68 0.27
N ARG A 128 2.38 -24.43 0.41
CA ARG A 128 1.49 -23.27 0.19
C ARG A 128 1.71 -22.72 -1.23
N ILE A 129 0.65 -22.28 -1.89
CA ILE A 129 0.67 -21.87 -3.31
C ILE A 129 0.08 -20.48 -3.48
N ILE A 130 0.86 -19.54 -4.08
CA ILE A 130 0.38 -18.23 -4.57
C ILE A 130 0.16 -18.33 -6.07
N GLY A 131 -0.93 -17.75 -6.56
CA GLY A 131 -1.33 -17.78 -7.98
C GLY A 131 -2.37 -18.88 -8.26
N PRO A 132 -2.41 -19.46 -9.46
CA PRO A 132 -1.72 -19.04 -10.69
C PRO A 132 -2.18 -17.66 -11.20
N ASN A 133 -1.64 -17.22 -12.35
CA ASN A 133 -2.00 -15.94 -12.96
C ASN A 133 -1.70 -14.74 -12.05
N CYS A 134 -0.53 -14.72 -11.44
CA CYS A 134 -0.02 -13.61 -10.63
C CYS A 134 1.28 -13.05 -11.23
N VAL A 135 1.78 -11.95 -10.66
CA VAL A 135 3.07 -11.34 -11.03
C VAL A 135 4.03 -11.41 -9.85
N GLY A 136 3.78 -12.36 -8.95
CA GLY A 136 4.64 -12.66 -7.82
C GLY A 136 4.53 -11.69 -6.65
N ILE A 137 5.61 -11.58 -5.91
CA ILE A 137 5.70 -10.86 -4.65
C ILE A 137 7.00 -10.05 -4.56
N THR A 138 7.00 -9.03 -3.70
CA THR A 138 8.21 -8.25 -3.39
C THR A 138 8.30 -7.95 -1.90
N ASN A 139 9.49 -8.09 -1.32
CA ASN A 139 9.85 -7.58 0.00
C ASN A 139 10.91 -6.48 -0.19
N PHE A 140 10.52 -5.23 0.06
CA PHE A 140 11.39 -4.07 -0.15
C PHE A 140 12.51 -3.96 0.88
N ASN A 141 12.34 -4.56 2.06
CA ASN A 141 13.32 -4.45 3.14
C ASN A 141 14.60 -5.24 2.87
N ASN A 142 14.49 -6.42 2.24
CA ASN A 142 15.63 -7.26 1.85
C ASN A 142 15.90 -7.24 0.34
N LYS A 143 15.11 -6.47 -0.42
CA LYS A 143 15.15 -6.38 -1.90
C LYS A 143 14.88 -7.71 -2.59
N PHE A 144 14.10 -8.59 -1.99
CA PHE A 144 13.63 -9.81 -2.63
C PHE A 144 12.44 -9.50 -3.54
N THR A 145 12.47 -9.99 -4.78
CA THR A 145 11.33 -9.89 -5.70
C THR A 145 11.28 -11.08 -6.64
N THR A 146 10.07 -11.57 -6.86
CA THR A 146 9.74 -12.46 -7.96
C THR A 146 9.03 -11.73 -9.10
N SER A 147 8.71 -10.45 -8.89
CA SER A 147 8.10 -9.55 -9.87
C SER A 147 9.13 -8.90 -10.79
N GLU A 148 8.67 -8.23 -11.83
CA GLU A 148 9.53 -7.47 -12.74
C GLU A 148 9.90 -6.06 -12.20
N ILE A 149 10.09 -5.93 -10.89
CA ILE A 149 10.47 -4.69 -10.24
C ILE A 149 11.99 -4.53 -10.32
N ASN A 150 12.44 -3.37 -10.80
CA ASN A 150 13.85 -3.02 -10.83
C ASN A 150 14.22 -2.17 -9.63
N PHE A 151 14.99 -2.74 -8.68
CA PHE A 151 15.48 -2.03 -7.50
C PHE A 151 16.60 -1.00 -7.81
N ASP A 152 17.17 -0.99 -9.02
CA ASP A 152 18.18 0.02 -9.42
C ASP A 152 17.58 1.43 -9.52
N GLN A 153 16.26 1.55 -9.54
CA GLN A 153 15.54 2.84 -9.58
C GLN A 153 15.29 3.46 -8.19
N SER A 154 16.17 3.29 -7.23
CA SER A 154 16.10 3.92 -5.89
C SER A 154 14.72 3.81 -5.20
N ILE A 155 14.10 2.64 -5.29
CA ILE A 155 12.87 2.35 -4.55
C ILE A 155 13.26 2.16 -3.09
N GLU A 156 12.85 3.12 -2.25
CA GLU A 156 13.06 3.02 -0.81
C GLU A 156 11.98 2.15 -0.15
N GLY A 157 12.39 1.35 0.83
CA GLY A 157 11.46 0.62 1.67
C GLY A 157 10.58 1.57 2.49
N GLY A 158 9.39 1.08 2.87
CA GLY A 158 8.42 1.81 3.70
C GLY A 158 7.65 0.85 4.60
N THR A 159 6.49 1.29 5.06
CA THR A 159 5.68 0.51 6.01
C THR A 159 4.27 0.20 5.49
N ILE A 160 4.03 0.42 4.21
CA ILE A 160 2.76 0.10 3.55
C ILE A 160 2.89 -1.23 2.82
N SER A 161 1.96 -2.14 3.02
CA SER A 161 1.88 -3.38 2.23
C SER A 161 0.71 -3.33 1.26
N ILE A 162 0.88 -3.98 0.11
CA ILE A 162 -0.16 -4.14 -0.91
C ILE A 162 -0.50 -5.62 -1.06
N ILE A 163 -1.79 -5.94 -0.98
CA ILE A 163 -2.37 -7.18 -1.44
C ILE A 163 -3.19 -6.87 -2.69
N ALA A 164 -2.79 -7.35 -3.85
CA ALA A 164 -3.52 -7.12 -5.10
C ALA A 164 -4.04 -8.44 -5.68
N GLN A 165 -5.33 -8.53 -5.94
CA GLN A 165 -5.88 -9.68 -6.66
C GLN A 165 -5.45 -9.68 -8.13
N SER A 166 -5.30 -8.51 -8.74
CA SER A 166 -4.78 -8.34 -10.11
C SER A 166 -3.25 -8.25 -10.12
N GLY A 167 -2.59 -9.09 -10.93
CA GLY A 167 -1.13 -9.12 -11.03
C GLY A 167 -0.55 -7.80 -11.55
N VAL A 168 -0.95 -7.37 -12.73
CA VAL A 168 -0.41 -6.16 -13.40
C VAL A 168 -0.60 -4.90 -12.55
N LEU A 169 -1.77 -4.77 -11.90
CA LEU A 169 -2.04 -3.60 -11.06
C LEU A 169 -1.10 -3.52 -9.85
N GLY A 170 -0.67 -4.65 -9.28
CA GLY A 170 0.30 -4.65 -8.19
C GLY A 170 1.60 -3.95 -8.57
N ASN A 171 2.17 -4.25 -9.73
CA ASN A 171 3.41 -3.62 -10.21
C ASN A 171 3.20 -2.15 -10.60
N ILE A 172 2.11 -1.83 -11.31
CA ILE A 172 1.79 -0.44 -11.67
C ILE A 172 1.63 0.42 -10.41
N PHE A 173 1.02 -0.11 -9.36
CA PHE A 173 0.89 0.60 -8.09
C PHE A 173 2.26 0.90 -7.45
N VAL A 174 3.21 -0.02 -7.53
CA VAL A 174 4.57 0.20 -7.03
C VAL A 174 5.27 1.29 -7.83
N GLU A 175 5.26 1.22 -9.15
CA GLU A 175 5.89 2.22 -10.02
C GLU A 175 5.31 3.62 -9.79
N TRP A 176 3.98 3.73 -9.79
CA TRP A 176 3.31 5.00 -9.54
C TRP A 176 3.66 5.56 -8.15
N SER A 177 3.55 4.74 -7.11
CA SER A 177 3.81 5.17 -5.73
C SER A 177 5.27 5.57 -5.52
N THR A 178 6.20 4.89 -6.17
CA THR A 178 7.62 5.27 -6.18
C THR A 178 7.81 6.67 -6.77
N SER A 179 7.10 6.98 -7.86
CA SER A 179 7.11 8.32 -8.45
C SER A 179 6.57 9.39 -7.49
N GLN A 180 5.64 9.02 -6.59
CA GLN A 180 5.10 9.87 -5.53
C GLN A 180 5.90 9.82 -4.22
N LYS A 181 7.04 9.12 -4.20
CA LYS A 181 7.89 8.93 -3.02
C LYS A 181 7.16 8.23 -1.85
N ILE A 182 6.24 7.32 -2.19
CA ILE A 182 5.55 6.46 -1.22
C ILE A 182 6.30 5.13 -1.16
N GLY A 183 6.79 4.76 0.01
CA GLY A 183 7.56 3.53 0.22
C GLY A 183 6.69 2.36 0.69
N PHE A 184 7.04 1.16 0.24
CA PHE A 184 6.37 -0.09 0.62
C PHE A 184 7.25 -0.98 1.48
N SER A 185 6.61 -1.83 2.29
CA SER A 185 7.25 -2.96 2.97
C SER A 185 7.18 -4.21 2.08
N LYS A 186 5.97 -4.56 1.64
CA LYS A 186 5.72 -5.75 0.83
C LYS A 186 4.65 -5.51 -0.23
N THR A 187 4.76 -6.23 -1.35
CA THR A 187 3.68 -6.33 -2.34
C THR A 187 3.40 -7.78 -2.67
N ILE A 188 2.14 -8.12 -2.78
CA ILE A 188 1.66 -9.46 -3.05
C ILE A 188 0.61 -9.39 -4.16
N THR A 189 0.81 -10.17 -5.23
CA THR A 189 -0.21 -10.37 -6.24
C THR A 189 -0.74 -11.79 -6.16
N LEU A 190 -2.05 -11.95 -5.99
CA LEU A 190 -2.67 -13.22 -5.63
C LEU A 190 -3.13 -14.06 -6.82
N GLY A 191 -3.45 -13.41 -7.96
CA GLY A 191 -4.00 -14.12 -9.14
C GLY A 191 -5.32 -14.85 -8.84
N ASN A 192 -5.42 -16.10 -9.28
CA ASN A 192 -6.64 -16.92 -9.18
C ASN A 192 -6.91 -17.48 -7.78
N LYS A 193 -5.94 -17.40 -6.86
CA LYS A 193 -6.07 -17.79 -5.44
C LYS A 193 -6.49 -19.27 -5.28
N VAL A 194 -5.63 -20.20 -5.71
CA VAL A 194 -5.89 -21.65 -5.55
C VAL A 194 -5.70 -22.11 -4.11
N ASP A 195 -4.85 -21.44 -3.33
CA ASP A 195 -4.60 -21.73 -1.91
C ASP A 195 -4.49 -20.45 -1.11
N VAL A 196 -3.36 -19.73 -1.21
CA VAL A 196 -3.15 -18.49 -0.48
C VAL A 196 -4.05 -17.38 -1.05
N ASP A 197 -4.82 -16.74 -0.18
CA ASP A 197 -5.70 -15.63 -0.56
C ASP A 197 -5.44 -14.37 0.29
N GLU A 198 -6.31 -13.39 0.14
CA GLU A 198 -6.22 -12.12 0.88
C GLU A 198 -6.30 -12.30 2.39
N ILE A 199 -6.97 -13.33 2.88
CA ILE A 199 -7.14 -13.59 4.32
C ILE A 199 -5.84 -14.09 4.93
N ASP A 200 -5.18 -15.05 4.27
CA ASP A 200 -3.88 -15.57 4.70
C ASP A 200 -2.83 -14.44 4.73
N MET A 201 -2.86 -13.55 3.72
CA MET A 201 -1.95 -12.40 3.66
C MET A 201 -2.29 -11.34 4.70
N LEU A 202 -3.57 -11.09 5.02
CA LEU A 202 -3.96 -10.20 6.12
C LEU A 202 -3.43 -10.73 7.46
N GLU A 203 -3.60 -12.03 7.73
CA GLU A 203 -3.12 -12.66 8.96
C GLU A 203 -1.58 -12.65 9.06
N TYR A 204 -0.87 -12.79 7.93
CA TYR A 204 0.59 -12.66 7.87
C TYR A 204 1.04 -11.22 8.12
N LEU A 205 0.47 -10.24 7.39
CA LEU A 205 0.86 -8.84 7.46
C LEU A 205 0.49 -8.18 8.81
N GLU A 206 -0.54 -8.67 9.49
CA GLU A 206 -0.86 -8.25 10.86
C GLU A 206 0.30 -8.51 11.82
N ARG A 207 1.00 -9.63 11.67
CA ARG A 207 2.16 -10.00 12.49
C ARG A 207 3.48 -9.41 11.99
N ASP A 208 3.53 -8.97 10.73
CA ASP A 208 4.74 -8.41 10.12
C ASP A 208 5.10 -7.04 10.73
N THR A 209 6.20 -6.97 11.45
CA THR A 209 6.67 -5.74 12.12
C THR A 209 7.10 -4.64 11.14
N SER A 210 7.38 -4.97 9.90
CA SER A 210 7.72 -4.00 8.87
C SER A 210 6.51 -3.32 8.22
N THR A 211 5.30 -3.84 8.47
CA THR A 211 4.04 -3.32 7.92
C THR A 211 3.25 -2.57 9.00
N ASN A 212 2.93 -1.31 8.75
CA ASN A 212 2.06 -0.49 9.61
C ASN A 212 0.66 -0.28 9.00
N VAL A 213 0.56 -0.33 7.67
CA VAL A 213 -0.69 -0.10 6.94
C VAL A 213 -0.83 -1.16 5.86
N ILE A 214 -2.01 -1.73 5.73
CA ILE A 214 -2.31 -2.71 4.70
C ILE A 214 -3.25 -2.08 3.66
N THR A 215 -2.92 -2.21 2.39
CA THR A 215 -3.80 -1.81 1.28
C THR A 215 -4.22 -3.04 0.49
N ILE A 216 -5.49 -3.10 0.08
CA ILE A 216 -6.02 -4.25 -0.66
C ILE A 216 -6.77 -3.76 -1.91
N TYR A 217 -6.39 -4.31 -3.07
CA TYR A 217 -7.20 -4.28 -4.28
C TYR A 217 -7.96 -5.60 -4.39
N LEU A 218 -9.29 -5.55 -4.33
CA LEU A 218 -10.17 -6.72 -4.17
C LEU A 218 -11.24 -6.77 -5.26
N GLU A 219 -11.37 -7.92 -5.92
CA GLU A 219 -12.43 -8.21 -6.89
C GLU A 219 -13.54 -9.09 -6.28
N GLY A 220 -13.17 -10.11 -5.52
CA GLY A 220 -14.10 -11.02 -4.84
C GLY A 220 -13.42 -11.79 -3.71
N VAL A 221 -14.23 -12.34 -2.80
CA VAL A 221 -13.78 -13.13 -1.65
C VAL A 221 -14.42 -14.51 -1.70
N LYS A 222 -13.62 -15.56 -1.60
CA LYS A 222 -14.12 -16.96 -1.54
C LYS A 222 -14.55 -17.35 -0.12
N ARG A 223 -13.82 -16.91 0.91
CA ARG A 223 -13.99 -17.31 2.32
C ARG A 223 -14.59 -16.18 3.17
N GLY A 224 -15.79 -15.67 2.80
CA GLY A 224 -16.43 -14.52 3.46
C GLY A 224 -16.51 -14.59 4.99
N PRO A 225 -17.02 -15.68 5.59
CA PRO A 225 -17.07 -15.82 7.06
C PRO A 225 -15.69 -15.71 7.71
N LYS A 226 -14.63 -16.26 7.10
CA LYS A 226 -13.26 -16.19 7.60
C LYS A 226 -12.69 -14.77 7.51
N LEU A 227 -13.01 -14.03 6.43
CA LEU A 227 -12.63 -12.61 6.31
C LEU A 227 -13.20 -11.79 7.48
N ILE A 228 -14.48 -12.02 7.83
CA ILE A 228 -15.12 -11.34 8.96
C ILE A 228 -14.42 -11.68 10.28
N GLU A 229 -14.07 -12.93 10.51
CA GLU A 229 -13.31 -13.35 11.68
C GLU A 229 -11.94 -12.68 11.75
N THR A 230 -11.25 -12.60 10.60
CA THR A 230 -9.94 -11.96 10.49
C THR A 230 -10.03 -10.46 10.77
N PHE A 231 -11.00 -9.74 10.21
CA PHE A 231 -11.19 -8.31 10.47
C PHE A 231 -11.37 -7.97 11.96
N ARG A 232 -11.98 -8.85 12.74
CA ARG A 232 -12.12 -8.67 14.20
C ARG A 232 -10.79 -8.67 14.95
N LYS A 233 -9.78 -9.31 14.38
CA LYS A 233 -8.46 -9.51 15.03
C LYS A 233 -7.41 -8.49 14.58
N LEU A 234 -7.70 -7.75 13.49
CA LEU A 234 -6.74 -6.79 12.95
C LEU A 234 -6.61 -5.57 13.86
N THR A 235 -5.37 -5.19 14.09
CA THR A 235 -4.99 -3.99 14.86
C THR A 235 -4.38 -2.91 13.97
N LYS A 236 -4.00 -3.27 12.75
CA LYS A 236 -3.47 -2.34 11.74
C LYS A 236 -4.58 -1.78 10.86
N PRO A 237 -4.47 -0.53 10.37
CA PRO A 237 -5.44 0.02 9.44
C PRO A 237 -5.35 -0.68 8.08
N VAL A 238 -6.51 -1.00 7.52
CA VAL A 238 -6.66 -1.65 6.22
C VAL A 238 -7.48 -0.76 5.30
N LEU A 239 -6.92 -0.41 4.15
CA LEU A 239 -7.59 0.38 3.11
C LEU A 239 -7.98 -0.54 1.96
N ILE A 240 -9.26 -0.61 1.63
CA ILE A 240 -9.80 -1.58 0.65
C ILE A 240 -10.38 -0.85 -0.56
N LEU A 241 -9.77 -1.08 -1.72
CA LEU A 241 -10.33 -0.72 -3.01
C LEU A 241 -11.07 -1.95 -3.57
N LYS A 242 -12.39 -2.00 -3.35
CA LYS A 242 -13.26 -3.07 -3.87
C LYS A 242 -13.91 -2.63 -5.17
N ASN A 243 -13.59 -3.35 -6.24
CA ASN A 243 -14.17 -3.15 -7.56
C ASN A 243 -15.44 -4.00 -7.79
N GLY A 244 -16.13 -3.76 -8.92
CA GLY A 244 -17.40 -4.46 -9.24
C GLY A 244 -18.59 -3.95 -8.44
N ARG A 245 -18.66 -2.64 -8.21
CA ARG A 245 -19.75 -1.96 -7.48
C ARG A 245 -21.06 -1.93 -8.27
N SER A 246 -20.99 -1.76 -9.58
CA SER A 246 -22.14 -1.71 -10.47
C SER A 246 -22.41 -3.08 -11.09
N GLU A 247 -23.62 -3.29 -11.62
CA GLU A 247 -23.95 -4.51 -12.36
C GLU A 247 -23.03 -4.73 -13.57
N ILE A 248 -22.64 -3.65 -14.24
CA ILE A 248 -21.68 -3.72 -15.36
C ILE A 248 -20.32 -4.17 -14.86
N GLY A 249 -19.82 -3.55 -13.76
CA GLY A 249 -18.56 -3.92 -13.15
C GLY A 249 -18.55 -5.36 -12.63
N SER A 250 -19.63 -5.82 -12.01
CA SER A 250 -19.77 -7.21 -11.54
C SER A 250 -19.72 -8.21 -12.70
N ARG A 251 -20.39 -7.92 -13.83
CA ARG A 251 -20.32 -8.76 -15.03
C ARG A 251 -18.90 -8.77 -15.64
N ALA A 252 -18.21 -7.63 -15.64
CA ALA A 252 -16.85 -7.55 -16.12
C ALA A 252 -15.88 -8.40 -15.27
N ILE A 253 -16.00 -8.39 -13.94
CA ILE A 253 -15.20 -9.25 -13.04
C ILE A 253 -15.44 -10.73 -13.35
N LYS A 254 -16.69 -11.13 -13.50
CA LYS A 254 -17.04 -12.54 -13.79
C LYS A 254 -16.39 -13.02 -15.10
N SER A 255 -16.34 -12.16 -16.12
CA SER A 255 -15.71 -12.50 -17.41
C SER A 255 -14.19 -12.46 -17.37
N HIS A 256 -13.58 -11.66 -16.46
CA HIS A 256 -12.14 -11.45 -16.38
C HIS A 256 -11.42 -12.48 -15.48
N THR A 257 -11.98 -12.79 -14.32
CA THR A 257 -11.32 -13.65 -13.33
C THR A 257 -12.12 -14.90 -12.94
N GLY A 258 -13.30 -15.08 -13.52
CA GLY A 258 -14.24 -16.14 -13.10
C GLY A 258 -14.77 -15.96 -11.67
N SER A 259 -14.37 -14.89 -10.99
CA SER A 259 -14.76 -14.64 -9.60
C SER A 259 -16.20 -14.12 -9.51
N ILE A 260 -16.91 -14.49 -8.45
CA ILE A 260 -18.22 -13.90 -8.12
C ILE A 260 -17.95 -12.60 -7.37
N ALA A 261 -18.34 -11.46 -7.97
CA ALA A 261 -18.12 -10.14 -7.38
C ALA A 261 -18.84 -9.95 -6.02
N GLY A 262 -19.90 -10.69 -5.78
CA GLY A 262 -20.79 -10.55 -4.63
C GLY A 262 -21.64 -9.27 -4.68
N ASP A 263 -22.57 -9.13 -3.74
CA ASP A 263 -23.38 -7.90 -3.60
C ASP A 263 -22.53 -6.80 -2.91
N ASP A 264 -22.40 -5.66 -3.57
CA ASP A 264 -21.61 -4.53 -3.08
C ASP A 264 -22.12 -3.97 -1.74
N LYS A 265 -23.44 -4.04 -1.49
CA LYS A 265 -24.06 -3.60 -0.23
C LYS A 265 -23.59 -4.44 0.95
N ILE A 266 -23.37 -5.75 0.74
CA ILE A 266 -22.86 -6.66 1.77
C ILE A 266 -21.43 -6.25 2.14
N TYR A 267 -20.56 -6.03 1.14
CA TYR A 267 -19.20 -5.55 1.39
C TYR A 267 -19.17 -4.20 2.11
N ASP A 268 -19.99 -3.25 1.67
CA ASP A 268 -20.08 -1.93 2.29
C ASP A 268 -20.50 -2.00 3.75
N THR A 269 -21.46 -2.89 4.06
CA THR A 269 -21.93 -3.14 5.43
C THR A 269 -20.83 -3.76 6.29
N ILE A 270 -20.15 -4.80 5.78
CA ILE A 270 -19.06 -5.47 6.49
C ILE A 270 -17.92 -4.48 6.78
N PHE A 271 -17.47 -3.70 5.78
CA PHE A 271 -16.36 -2.78 5.97
C PHE A 271 -16.67 -1.67 6.98
N LYS A 272 -17.93 -1.20 7.03
CA LYS A 272 -18.37 -0.21 8.02
C LYS A 272 -18.47 -0.76 9.45
N GLN A 273 -18.66 -2.07 9.59
CA GLN A 273 -18.87 -2.71 10.90
C GLN A 273 -17.58 -2.80 11.71
N TYR A 274 -16.42 -2.91 11.04
CA TYR A 274 -15.13 -3.14 11.69
C TYR A 274 -14.27 -1.89 11.67
N SER A 275 -13.85 -1.47 12.85
CA SER A 275 -12.92 -0.36 12.99
C SER A 275 -11.56 -0.70 12.41
N GLY A 276 -10.94 0.29 11.77
CA GLY A 276 -9.66 0.09 11.09
C GLY A 276 -9.80 -0.46 9.66
N ILE A 277 -11.01 -0.83 9.24
CA ILE A 277 -11.29 -1.28 7.87
C ILE A 277 -11.96 -0.14 7.11
N TYR A 278 -11.30 0.38 6.08
CA TYR A 278 -11.74 1.57 5.37
C TYR A 278 -11.88 1.31 3.88
N ARG A 279 -13.06 1.59 3.34
CA ARG A 279 -13.31 1.54 1.91
C ARG A 279 -12.85 2.84 1.23
N VAL A 280 -12.10 2.69 0.14
CA VAL A 280 -11.65 3.79 -0.71
C VAL A 280 -12.24 3.70 -2.10
N ASN A 281 -12.24 4.82 -2.86
CA ASN A 281 -12.94 4.92 -4.14
C ASN A 281 -12.05 4.68 -5.34
N ASN A 282 -10.75 4.95 -5.21
CA ASN A 282 -9.75 4.78 -6.25
C ASN A 282 -8.36 4.58 -5.63
N PHE A 283 -7.39 4.22 -6.45
CA PHE A 283 -6.04 3.92 -5.97
C PHE A 283 -5.27 5.18 -5.52
N TYR A 284 -5.53 6.36 -6.08
CA TYR A 284 -4.94 7.62 -5.60
C TYR A 284 -5.37 7.92 -4.16
N GLU A 285 -6.67 7.78 -3.88
CA GLU A 285 -7.21 7.93 -2.53
C GLU A 285 -6.59 6.90 -1.57
N MET A 286 -6.49 5.63 -2.01
CA MET A 286 -5.92 4.55 -1.21
C MET A 286 -4.50 4.86 -0.76
N PHE A 287 -3.62 5.22 -1.68
CA PHE A 287 -2.21 5.44 -1.35
C PHE A 287 -1.96 6.79 -0.66
N ASN A 288 -2.72 7.83 -1.00
CA ASN A 288 -2.66 9.09 -0.27
C ASN A 288 -3.01 8.89 1.21
N ILE A 289 -4.08 8.18 1.51
CA ILE A 289 -4.49 7.89 2.88
C ILE A 289 -3.49 6.93 3.57
N ALA A 290 -3.03 5.89 2.88
CA ALA A 290 -2.03 4.97 3.41
C ALA A 290 -0.74 5.69 3.82
N GLN A 291 -0.27 6.64 3.00
CA GLN A 291 0.91 7.46 3.31
C GLN A 291 0.73 8.26 4.60
N VAL A 292 -0.47 8.80 4.85
CA VAL A 292 -0.73 9.55 6.08
C VAL A 292 -0.65 8.64 7.30
N PHE A 293 -1.31 7.48 7.27
CA PHE A 293 -1.22 6.50 8.36
C PHE A 293 0.23 6.02 8.60
N ALA A 294 1.00 5.86 7.53
CA ALA A 294 2.39 5.37 7.62
C ALA A 294 3.37 6.41 8.18
N THR A 295 3.06 7.71 8.09
CA THR A 295 4.03 8.78 8.34
C THR A 295 3.64 9.75 9.44
N GLN A 296 2.35 9.84 9.79
CA GLN A 296 1.84 10.82 10.73
C GLN A 296 1.32 10.18 12.03
N PRO A 297 1.42 10.89 13.17
CA PRO A 297 0.80 10.44 14.41
C PRO A 297 -0.73 10.47 14.29
N LEU A 298 -1.42 9.65 15.07
CA LEU A 298 -2.88 9.66 15.15
C LEU A 298 -3.38 10.92 15.88
N PRO A 299 -4.45 11.58 15.38
CA PRO A 299 -5.03 12.74 16.07
C PRO A 299 -5.74 12.33 17.37
N LYS A 300 -5.75 13.23 18.35
CA LYS A 300 -6.43 13.00 19.63
C LYS A 300 -7.92 13.31 19.60
N GLY A 301 -8.33 14.18 18.70
CA GLY A 301 -9.69 14.66 18.49
C GLY A 301 -9.97 14.94 17.02
N LYS A 302 -11.06 15.63 16.75
CA LYS A 302 -11.59 15.88 15.40
C LYS A 302 -11.44 17.34 14.92
N ASN A 303 -10.77 18.18 15.70
CA ASN A 303 -10.63 19.63 15.44
C ASN A 303 -9.44 19.89 14.50
N ILE A 304 -9.72 20.39 13.31
CA ILE A 304 -8.70 20.62 12.28
C ILE A 304 -8.44 22.12 12.16
N ALA A 305 -7.17 22.51 12.25
CA ALA A 305 -6.72 23.81 11.81
C ALA A 305 -6.30 23.80 10.34
N ILE A 306 -6.47 24.92 9.65
CA ILE A 306 -6.06 25.10 8.27
C ILE A 306 -5.11 26.30 8.20
N ILE A 307 -3.94 26.11 7.59
CA ILE A 307 -3.07 27.19 7.13
C ILE A 307 -3.06 27.17 5.61
N THR A 308 -3.38 28.28 4.99
CA THR A 308 -3.46 28.39 3.53
C THR A 308 -2.79 29.66 3.01
N SER A 309 -2.38 29.61 1.73
CA SER A 309 -2.03 30.81 0.93
C SER A 309 -3.18 31.24 0.00
N SER A 310 -4.34 30.59 0.09
CA SER A 310 -5.52 30.88 -0.73
C SER A 310 -6.80 30.64 0.06
N GLY A 311 -7.52 31.72 0.38
CA GLY A 311 -8.78 31.67 1.15
C GLY A 311 -9.83 30.78 0.50
N SER A 312 -9.95 30.79 -0.83
CA SER A 312 -10.93 29.98 -1.56
C SER A 312 -10.68 28.46 -1.39
N LEU A 313 -9.43 28.03 -1.34
CA LEU A 313 -9.11 26.61 -1.07
C LEU A 313 -9.35 26.25 0.40
N GLY A 314 -9.16 27.22 1.32
CA GLY A 314 -9.55 27.07 2.72
C GLY A 314 -11.06 26.83 2.89
N ILE A 315 -11.90 27.55 2.13
CA ILE A 315 -13.36 27.38 2.13
C ILE A 315 -13.74 25.98 1.64
N LEU A 316 -13.15 25.51 0.53
CA LEU A 316 -13.38 24.15 0.03
C LEU A 316 -13.01 23.08 1.07
N ALA A 317 -11.97 23.31 1.86
CA ALA A 317 -11.61 22.41 2.94
C ALA A 317 -12.63 22.40 4.09
N CYS A 318 -13.24 23.55 4.41
CA CYS A 318 -14.30 23.64 5.42
C CYS A 318 -15.53 22.81 5.04
N ASP A 319 -15.97 22.88 3.78
CA ASP A 319 -17.09 22.09 3.27
C ASP A 319 -16.82 20.57 3.43
N GLU A 320 -15.60 20.12 3.12
CA GLU A 320 -15.23 18.72 3.30
C GLU A 320 -15.11 18.29 4.78
N ILE A 321 -14.63 19.18 5.66
CA ILE A 321 -14.55 18.94 7.11
C ILE A 321 -15.95 18.69 7.67
N GLU A 322 -16.91 19.56 7.36
CA GLU A 322 -18.30 19.44 7.80
C GLU A 322 -18.95 18.16 7.22
N ARG A 323 -18.81 17.94 5.92
CA ARG A 323 -19.36 16.75 5.22
C ARG A 323 -18.93 15.44 5.84
N LEU A 324 -17.70 15.36 6.37
CA LEU A 324 -17.16 14.14 6.98
C LEU A 324 -17.34 14.09 8.52
N GLY A 325 -18.04 15.06 9.12
CA GLY A 325 -18.31 15.10 10.56
C GLY A 325 -17.07 15.36 11.42
N LEU A 326 -16.07 16.04 10.84
CA LEU A 326 -14.96 16.62 11.56
C LEU A 326 -15.33 18.08 11.96
N GLU A 327 -14.49 18.74 12.72
CA GLU A 327 -14.75 20.12 13.17
C GLU A 327 -13.58 21.06 12.79
N LEU A 328 -13.93 22.27 12.43
CA LEU A 328 -12.97 23.35 12.27
C LEU A 328 -12.55 23.85 13.65
N ALA A 329 -11.26 23.78 13.98
CA ALA A 329 -10.74 24.19 15.28
C ALA A 329 -11.02 25.67 15.54
N VAL A 330 -11.56 25.99 16.72
CA VAL A 330 -11.70 27.38 17.20
C VAL A 330 -10.42 27.74 17.93
N LEU A 331 -9.60 28.60 17.32
CA LEU A 331 -8.33 29.01 17.89
C LEU A 331 -8.53 29.87 19.12
N ASN A 332 -7.71 29.71 20.14
CA ASN A 332 -7.70 30.53 21.32
C ASN A 332 -7.33 32.00 20.98
N GLU A 333 -7.90 32.98 21.68
CA GLU A 333 -7.59 34.39 21.46
C GLU A 333 -6.10 34.70 21.64
N THR A 334 -5.43 34.01 22.57
CA THR A 334 -3.97 34.11 22.77
C THR A 334 -3.20 33.72 21.52
N THR A 335 -3.59 32.62 20.84
CA THR A 335 -3.00 32.15 19.59
C THR A 335 -3.19 33.17 18.47
N ILE A 336 -4.39 33.77 18.38
CA ILE A 336 -4.69 34.79 17.39
C ILE A 336 -3.85 36.06 17.65
N GLN A 337 -3.74 36.51 18.90
CA GLN A 337 -2.93 37.70 19.26
C GLN A 337 -1.43 37.45 19.02
N GLU A 338 -0.94 36.27 19.33
CA GLU A 338 0.45 35.88 18.98
C GLU A 338 0.68 36.01 17.47
N MET A 339 -0.18 35.41 16.65
CA MET A 339 -0.06 35.52 15.19
C MET A 339 -0.16 36.96 14.69
N LYS A 340 -1.02 37.76 15.30
CA LYS A 340 -1.21 39.19 14.96
C LYS A 340 0.05 40.01 15.20
N SER A 341 0.89 39.63 16.16
CA SER A 341 2.11 40.37 16.49
C SER A 341 3.19 40.35 15.38
N PHE A 342 3.13 39.38 14.46
CA PHE A 342 4.12 39.20 13.39
C PHE A 342 3.49 39.13 11.99
N SER A 343 2.17 39.08 11.88
CA SER A 343 1.47 39.00 10.59
C SER A 343 1.05 40.38 10.09
N PRO A 344 1.05 40.58 8.76
CA PRO A 344 0.49 41.81 8.19
C PRO A 344 -1.01 41.99 8.52
N ASN A 345 -1.47 43.26 8.63
CA ASN A 345 -2.84 43.55 9.03
C ASN A 345 -3.95 43.06 8.09
N TRP A 346 -3.58 42.69 6.86
CA TRP A 346 -4.52 42.17 5.85
C TRP A 346 -4.70 40.66 5.91
N THR A 347 -3.91 39.92 6.72
CA THR A 347 -4.06 38.49 6.86
C THR A 347 -5.31 38.09 7.64
N SER A 348 -5.96 37.00 7.24
CA SER A 348 -7.06 36.41 8.01
C SER A 348 -6.47 35.41 9.01
N LEU A 349 -6.52 35.74 10.31
CA LEU A 349 -5.93 34.96 11.37
C LEU A 349 -6.92 34.03 12.12
N LYS A 350 -8.21 34.10 11.76
CA LYS A 350 -9.20 33.09 12.18
C LYS A 350 -9.07 31.83 11.30
N ASN A 351 -9.40 30.70 11.85
CA ASN A 351 -9.37 29.43 11.08
C ASN A 351 -10.51 29.41 10.04
N PRO A 352 -10.25 29.19 8.75
CA PRO A 352 -8.96 28.99 8.07
C PRO A 352 -8.02 30.21 8.14
N VAL A 353 -6.77 29.95 8.56
CA VAL A 353 -5.75 31.00 8.62
C VAL A 353 -5.17 31.21 7.22
N ASP A 354 -5.59 32.34 6.60
CA ASP A 354 -5.11 32.75 5.27
C ASP A 354 -3.96 33.75 5.39
N LEU A 355 -2.77 33.24 5.13
CA LEU A 355 -1.53 34.03 5.17
C LEU A 355 -1.22 34.72 3.83
N GLY A 356 -1.91 34.33 2.75
CA GLY A 356 -1.65 34.87 1.41
C GLY A 356 -0.17 34.91 1.06
N PRO A 357 0.33 36.01 0.46
CA PRO A 357 1.76 36.14 0.10
C PRO A 357 2.72 36.18 1.31
N SER A 358 2.24 36.48 2.53
CA SER A 358 3.06 36.51 3.74
C SER A 358 3.46 35.08 4.23
N LEU A 359 2.89 34.04 3.63
CA LEU A 359 3.15 32.66 3.97
C LEU A 359 4.65 32.38 4.08
N PHE A 360 5.46 32.85 3.15
CA PHE A 360 6.91 32.59 3.16
C PHE A 360 7.65 33.17 4.37
N MET A 361 7.15 34.28 4.93
CA MET A 361 7.79 34.95 6.07
C MET A 361 7.19 34.54 7.41
N THR A 362 5.90 34.23 7.45
CA THR A 362 5.18 34.02 8.70
C THR A 362 4.82 32.56 8.99
N PHE A 363 4.94 31.66 7.99
CA PHE A 363 4.48 30.28 8.09
C PHE A 363 5.00 29.53 9.34
N ASN A 364 6.30 29.50 9.59
CA ASN A 364 6.84 28.72 10.71
C ASN A 364 6.38 29.23 12.07
N LYS A 365 6.21 30.55 12.22
CA LYS A 365 5.68 31.16 13.45
C LYS A 365 4.19 30.85 13.61
N SER A 366 3.39 30.99 12.54
CA SER A 366 1.97 30.65 12.55
C SER A 366 1.74 29.15 12.79
N LEU A 367 2.55 28.29 12.15
CA LEU A 367 2.53 26.84 12.37
C LEU A 367 2.77 26.49 13.84
N SER A 368 3.78 27.11 14.46
CA SER A 368 4.09 26.90 15.88
C SER A 368 2.95 27.37 16.79
N ALA A 369 2.43 28.56 16.59
CA ALA A 369 1.33 29.11 17.39
C ALA A 369 0.09 28.19 17.30
N ILE A 370 -0.33 27.82 16.09
CA ILE A 370 -1.53 27.00 15.87
C ILE A 370 -1.36 25.57 16.42
N LEU A 371 -0.21 24.94 16.23
CA LEU A 371 -0.02 23.58 16.73
C LEU A 371 0.12 23.52 18.27
N ASN A 372 0.57 24.60 18.92
CA ASN A 372 0.57 24.69 20.38
C ASN A 372 -0.81 25.00 20.97
N ASP A 373 -1.77 25.43 20.17
CA ASP A 373 -3.16 25.65 20.61
C ASP A 373 -3.80 24.31 21.00
N GLU A 374 -4.34 24.23 22.22
CA GLU A 374 -4.95 23.01 22.75
C GLU A 374 -6.22 22.56 22.02
N ASN A 375 -6.91 23.51 21.38
CA ASN A 375 -8.11 23.25 20.58
C ASN A 375 -7.83 22.62 19.21
N VAL A 376 -6.56 22.45 18.83
CA VAL A 376 -6.16 21.91 17.54
C VAL A 376 -5.69 20.45 17.69
N ASP A 377 -6.31 19.52 16.96
CA ASP A 377 -5.94 18.11 16.95
C ASP A 377 -5.13 17.71 15.72
N ALA A 378 -5.31 18.41 14.59
CA ALA A 378 -4.65 18.14 13.32
C ALA A 378 -4.50 19.42 12.50
N LEU A 379 -3.55 19.45 11.56
CA LEU A 379 -3.31 20.58 10.68
C LEU A 379 -3.38 20.19 9.20
N LEU A 380 -4.19 20.90 8.43
CA LEU A 380 -4.15 20.92 6.98
C LEU A 380 -3.38 22.17 6.50
N HIS A 381 -2.25 21.94 5.84
CA HIS A 381 -1.52 22.99 5.13
C HIS A 381 -1.91 22.98 3.65
N ILE A 382 -2.42 24.08 3.13
CA ILE A 382 -2.77 24.25 1.72
C ILE A 382 -1.79 25.23 1.09
N PHE A 383 -0.90 24.70 0.26
CA PHE A 383 0.09 25.48 -0.46
C PHE A 383 -0.38 25.71 -1.89
N ALA A 384 -0.76 26.92 -2.20
CA ALA A 384 -1.21 27.33 -3.52
C ALA A 384 -0.43 28.58 -3.95
N VAL A 385 0.71 28.36 -4.57
CA VAL A 385 1.62 29.44 -4.97
C VAL A 385 2.03 29.24 -6.44
N PRO A 386 1.99 30.32 -7.25
CA PRO A 386 2.50 30.28 -8.62
C PRO A 386 3.99 29.89 -8.66
N GLN A 387 4.39 29.22 -9.73
CA GLN A 387 5.77 28.74 -9.93
C GLN A 387 6.80 29.88 -9.92
N ASN A 388 6.52 30.96 -10.66
CA ASN A 388 7.49 32.05 -10.87
C ASN A 388 8.09 32.62 -9.60
N PRO A 389 7.33 32.98 -8.53
CA PRO A 389 7.95 33.46 -7.30
C PRO A 389 8.90 32.43 -6.66
N LEU A 390 8.52 31.13 -6.67
CA LEU A 390 9.36 30.07 -6.09
C LEU A 390 10.67 29.92 -6.83
N GLU A 391 10.61 29.94 -8.16
CA GLU A 391 11.76 29.74 -9.04
C GLU A 391 12.64 30.98 -9.09
N THR A 392 12.08 32.18 -9.33
CA THR A 392 12.81 33.44 -9.45
C THR A 392 13.53 33.81 -8.17
N PHE A 393 12.90 33.63 -7.02
CA PHE A 393 13.48 33.96 -5.73
C PHE A 393 14.16 32.78 -5.04
N SER A 394 14.21 31.60 -5.70
CA SER A 394 14.78 30.35 -5.15
C SER A 394 14.29 30.07 -3.72
N ILE A 395 13.01 30.25 -3.46
CA ILE A 395 12.43 30.16 -2.12
C ILE A 395 12.53 28.72 -1.60
N PRO A 396 13.25 28.46 -0.51
CA PRO A 396 13.42 27.11 -0.01
C PRO A 396 12.20 26.66 0.80
N ILE A 397 11.58 25.52 0.45
CA ILE A 397 10.50 24.89 1.25
C ILE A 397 11.06 23.97 2.35
N THR A 398 12.33 23.60 2.26
CA THR A 398 12.97 22.65 3.20
C THR A 398 12.86 23.08 4.67
N PRO A 399 13.04 24.38 5.05
CA PRO A 399 12.86 24.79 6.43
C PRO A 399 11.43 24.60 6.93
N HIS A 400 10.43 24.82 6.07
CA HIS A 400 9.02 24.62 6.43
C HIS A 400 8.72 23.14 6.67
N LEU A 401 9.14 22.25 5.78
CA LEU A 401 8.94 20.81 5.93
C LEU A 401 9.63 20.24 7.18
N ARG A 402 10.82 20.76 7.50
CA ARG A 402 11.56 20.38 8.71
C ARG A 402 10.80 20.78 9.96
N GLU A 403 10.31 22.01 10.02
CA GLU A 403 9.56 22.51 11.17
C GLU A 403 8.23 21.79 11.34
N MET A 404 7.51 21.52 10.26
CA MET A 404 6.30 20.70 10.26
C MET A 404 6.59 19.34 10.91
N ARG A 405 7.67 18.65 10.52
CA ARG A 405 8.04 17.34 11.07
C ARG A 405 8.39 17.41 12.55
N ASN A 406 9.18 18.43 12.95
CA ASN A 406 9.59 18.62 14.34
C ASN A 406 8.38 18.81 15.25
N LEU A 407 7.48 19.72 14.87
CA LEU A 407 6.28 20.04 15.65
C LEU A 407 5.29 18.86 15.66
N SER A 408 5.03 18.22 14.51
CA SER A 408 4.18 17.04 14.45
C SER A 408 4.66 15.93 15.41
N ASN A 409 5.96 15.64 15.42
CA ASN A 409 6.53 14.64 16.32
C ASN A 409 6.46 15.03 17.79
N LYS A 410 6.78 16.30 18.10
CA LYS A 410 6.79 16.83 19.46
C LYS A 410 5.40 16.87 20.09
N LEU A 411 4.42 17.39 19.33
CA LEU A 411 3.07 17.63 19.80
C LEU A 411 2.12 16.45 19.54
N LYS A 412 2.56 15.45 18.77
CA LYS A 412 1.76 14.29 18.34
C LYS A 412 0.46 14.72 17.62
N LYS A 413 0.56 15.75 16.78
CA LYS A 413 -0.52 16.25 15.93
C LYS A 413 -0.17 16.00 14.46
N PRO A 414 -1.02 15.32 13.68
CA PRO A 414 -0.75 15.04 12.27
C PRO A 414 -0.83 16.29 11.43
N ILE A 415 0.03 16.34 10.39
CA ILE A 415 0.07 17.43 9.41
C ILE A 415 -0.01 16.82 8.02
N ILE A 416 -0.92 17.31 7.19
CA ILE A 416 -1.01 16.95 5.79
C ILE A 416 -0.85 18.23 4.96
N THR A 417 -0.09 18.14 3.86
CA THR A 417 0.08 19.24 2.92
C THR A 417 -0.65 18.96 1.61
N CYS A 418 -1.53 19.85 1.21
CA CYS A 418 -2.11 19.88 -0.13
C CYS A 418 -1.38 20.93 -0.98
N VAL A 419 -0.83 20.50 -2.12
CA VAL A 419 -0.06 21.37 -3.04
C VAL A 419 -0.88 21.62 -4.29
N PHE A 420 -1.09 22.88 -4.61
CA PHE A 420 -1.75 23.36 -5.81
C PHE A 420 -0.80 24.24 -6.60
N GLY A 421 -0.56 23.89 -7.86
CA GLY A 421 0.36 24.63 -8.72
C GLY A 421 0.70 23.83 -9.98
N SER A 422 1.73 24.27 -10.68
CA SER A 422 2.25 23.54 -11.85
C SER A 422 2.87 22.18 -11.43
N ARG A 423 3.09 21.30 -12.42
CA ARG A 423 3.81 20.02 -12.20
C ARG A 423 5.18 20.25 -11.53
N TRP A 424 5.88 21.31 -11.93
CA TRP A 424 7.17 21.69 -11.33
C TRP A 424 7.04 21.93 -9.81
N VAL A 425 6.00 22.66 -9.38
CA VAL A 425 5.76 22.92 -7.95
C VAL A 425 5.52 21.62 -7.18
N LEU A 426 4.71 20.72 -7.72
CA LEU A 426 4.45 19.42 -7.11
C LEU A 426 5.74 18.59 -7.00
N GLU A 427 6.51 18.47 -8.06
CA GLU A 427 7.77 17.72 -8.08
C GLU A 427 8.80 18.33 -7.11
N TYR A 428 8.81 19.67 -6.99
CA TYR A 428 9.66 20.35 -6.03
C TYR A 428 9.33 19.98 -4.59
N PHE A 429 8.03 19.90 -4.23
CA PHE A 429 7.59 19.41 -2.92
C PHE A 429 7.90 17.93 -2.72
N LEU A 430 7.57 17.06 -3.66
CA LEU A 430 7.80 15.61 -3.57
C LEU A 430 9.29 15.28 -3.37
N LYS A 431 10.18 15.97 -4.07
CA LYS A 431 11.63 15.80 -3.94
C LYS A 431 12.12 15.99 -2.50
N HIS A 432 11.51 16.91 -1.76
CA HIS A 432 11.96 17.28 -0.42
C HIS A 432 11.13 16.68 0.71
N SER A 433 9.83 16.46 0.50
CA SER A 433 8.88 16.00 1.52
C SER A 433 9.17 14.61 2.06
N HIS A 434 9.66 13.71 1.20
CA HIS A 434 9.98 12.32 1.58
C HIS A 434 10.96 12.26 2.77
N LYS A 435 12.04 13.04 2.73
CA LYS A 435 13.02 13.12 3.82
C LYS A 435 12.38 13.50 5.17
N TYR A 436 11.36 14.34 5.15
CA TYR A 436 10.67 14.83 6.36
C TYR A 436 9.40 14.04 6.69
N LYS A 437 9.04 13.03 5.87
CA LYS A 437 7.83 12.23 6.05
C LYS A 437 6.57 13.10 6.23
N ILE A 438 6.45 14.19 5.45
CA ILE A 438 5.25 15.01 5.36
C ILE A 438 4.46 14.56 4.13
N PRO A 439 3.22 14.06 4.29
CA PRO A 439 2.40 13.64 3.17
C PRO A 439 2.06 14.82 2.26
N ILE A 440 2.29 14.64 0.96
CA ILE A 440 1.95 15.64 -0.07
C ILE A 440 0.81 15.08 -0.92
N MET A 441 -0.23 15.88 -1.10
CA MET A 441 -1.41 15.54 -1.89
C MET A 441 -1.80 16.70 -2.82
N THR A 442 -2.60 16.38 -3.82
CA THR A 442 -3.21 17.36 -4.74
C THR A 442 -4.72 17.46 -4.55
N GLN A 443 -5.29 16.69 -3.63
CA GLN A 443 -6.74 16.58 -3.39
C GLN A 443 -7.07 16.85 -1.92
N ILE A 444 -7.77 17.94 -1.64
CA ILE A 444 -8.23 18.30 -0.29
C ILE A 444 -9.14 17.20 0.29
N SER A 445 -10.04 16.65 -0.52
CA SER A 445 -10.94 15.57 -0.09
C SER A 445 -10.22 14.34 0.44
N HIS A 446 -9.08 13.95 -0.18
CA HIS A 446 -8.27 12.83 0.31
C HIS A 446 -7.60 13.16 1.64
N ALA A 447 -7.13 14.40 1.82
CA ALA A 447 -6.51 14.84 3.06
C ALA A 447 -7.49 14.84 4.24
N ILE A 448 -8.68 15.41 4.04
CA ILE A 448 -9.71 15.45 5.07
C ILE A 448 -10.22 14.05 5.39
N LYS A 449 -10.40 13.20 4.37
CA LYS A 449 -10.79 11.78 4.58
C LYS A 449 -9.71 11.01 5.33
N ALA A 450 -8.43 11.29 5.09
CA ALA A 450 -7.34 10.71 5.88
C ALA A 450 -7.45 11.09 7.37
N PHE A 451 -7.68 12.36 7.69
CA PHE A 451 -7.90 12.79 9.08
C PHE A 451 -9.11 12.08 9.70
N LYS A 452 -10.22 11.95 8.94
CA LYS A 452 -11.41 11.24 9.43
C LYS A 452 -11.10 9.79 9.77
N PHE A 453 -10.44 9.06 8.88
CA PHE A 453 -10.09 7.66 9.11
C PHE A 453 -9.10 7.49 10.26
N MET A 454 -8.09 8.37 10.37
CA MET A 454 -7.15 8.37 11.49
C MET A 454 -7.83 8.67 12.83
N TYR A 455 -8.78 9.61 12.86
CA TYR A 455 -9.56 9.91 14.07
C TYR A 455 -10.42 8.72 14.49
N ASP A 456 -11.15 8.11 13.54
CA ASP A 456 -11.97 6.92 13.82
C ASP A 456 -11.12 5.77 14.35
N PHE A 457 -9.95 5.55 13.76
CA PHE A 457 -8.99 4.54 14.19
C PHE A 457 -8.45 4.83 15.61
N SER A 458 -8.07 6.08 15.88
CA SER A 458 -7.59 6.51 17.19
C SER A 458 -8.64 6.30 18.29
N LYS A 459 -9.91 6.61 17.99
CA LYS A 459 -11.04 6.44 18.93
C LYS A 459 -11.27 4.98 19.29
N SER A 460 -11.15 4.08 18.31
CA SER A 460 -11.38 2.65 18.50
C SER A 460 -10.26 1.98 19.30
N ASN A 461 -9.02 2.34 19.05
CA ASN A 461 -7.88 1.84 19.82
C ASN A 461 -7.93 2.26 21.29
N LYS A 462 -8.45 3.45 21.60
CA LYS A 462 -8.70 3.87 22.99
C LYS A 462 -9.74 3.01 23.70
N ASN A 463 -10.76 2.56 22.99
CA ASN A 463 -11.80 1.70 23.55
C ASN A 463 -11.30 0.26 23.77
N LEU A 464 -10.45 -0.26 22.88
CA LEU A 464 -9.82 -1.57 23.04
C LEU A 464 -8.90 -1.62 24.29
N ASN A 465 -8.07 -0.59 24.48
CA ASN A 465 -7.19 -0.51 25.66
C ASN A 465 -7.96 -0.37 26.97
N LYS A 466 -9.08 0.35 27.01
CA LYS A 466 -9.94 0.44 28.21
C LYS A 466 -10.62 -0.88 28.56
N ASN A 467 -10.93 -1.72 27.58
CA ASN A 467 -11.56 -3.02 27.82
C ASN A 467 -10.55 -4.12 28.23
N LEU A 468 -9.24 -3.85 28.11
CA LEU A 468 -8.17 -4.74 28.58
C LEU A 468 -7.69 -4.39 30.00
N GLU A 469 -8.12 -3.26 30.55
CA GLU A 469 -7.82 -2.81 31.92
C GLU A 469 -8.94 -3.17 32.94
N ILE A 470 -10.00 -3.87 32.50
CA ILE A 470 -11.07 -4.45 33.33
C ILE A 470 -10.93 -5.97 33.33
#